data_c0ed88cad3b25e19e93384f0a7e88518
#
_entry.id   c0ed88cad3b25e19e93384f0a7e88518
#
_cell.length_a   1.000
_cell.length_b   1.000
_cell.length_c   1.000
_cell.angle_alpha   90.00
_cell.angle_beta   90.00
_cell.angle_gamma   90.00
#
_symmetry.space_group_name_H-M   'P 1'
#
loop_
_entity.id
_entity.type
_entity.pdbx_description
1 polymer ?
#
loop_
_entity_poly.entity_id
_entity_poly.type
_entity_poly.pdbx_seq_one_letter_code
_entity_poly.pdbx_strand_id
1 'polypeptide(L)'
;RGLGDVYKRQHANSMKNPDLQPFVLNDCITQIVNGNKSICGVMLESNINAGNQKIPADLSQLKYGVSVTDACIDWETTEHALRMTNRRLLDKKLNGE
;
A
#
# COMPACT_ATOMS: atom_id res chain seq x y z
N ARG A 1 23.12 -0.14 2.45
CA ARG A 1 21.74 -0.12 2.89
C ARG A 1 21.55 -1.04 4.05
N GLY A 2 20.65 -0.65 4.91
CA GLY A 2 20.33 -1.48 6.05
C GLY A 2 19.65 -2.76 5.65
N LEU A 3 19.52 -3.65 6.62
CA LEU A 3 18.71 -4.84 6.46
C LEU A 3 17.26 -4.43 6.41
N GLY A 4 16.52 -4.94 5.46
CA GLY A 4 15.10 -4.78 5.49
C GLY A 4 14.59 -3.38 5.15
N ASP A 5 14.88 -2.94 3.98
CA ASP A 5 14.30 -1.69 3.50
C ASP A 5 12.79 -1.75 3.51
N VAL A 6 12.17 -0.67 3.98
CA VAL A 6 10.74 -0.48 3.87
C VAL A 6 10.47 0.21 2.54
N TYR A 7 9.66 -0.42 1.71
CA TYR A 7 9.34 0.11 0.40
C TYR A 7 8.04 0.92 0.51
N LYS A 8 8.15 2.22 0.37
CA LYS A 8 7.00 3.11 0.52
C LYS A 8 6.09 3.06 -0.69
N ARG A 9 4.80 2.89 -0.44
CA ARG A 9 3.76 2.85 -1.47
C ARG A 9 3.06 4.19 -1.61
N GLN A 10 3.80 5.30 -1.45
CA GLN A 10 3.23 6.63 -1.52
C GLN A 10 4.08 7.52 -2.41
N HIS A 11 3.92 8.80 -2.28
CA HIS A 11 4.55 9.88 -3.05
C HIS A 11 5.56 9.46 -4.11
N ALA A 12 6.75 9.04 -3.67
CA ALA A 12 7.85 8.76 -4.59
C ALA A 12 7.57 7.56 -5.50
N ASN A 13 6.90 6.53 -4.97
CA ASN A 13 6.71 5.29 -5.71
C ASN A 13 5.41 5.22 -6.48
N SER A 14 4.39 5.96 -6.05
CA SER A 14 3.08 5.98 -6.70
C SER A 14 2.77 7.34 -7.32
N MET A 15 3.76 8.24 -7.40
CA MET A 15 3.62 9.56 -8.01
C MET A 15 2.46 10.35 -7.41
N LYS A 16 2.24 10.20 -6.09
CA LYS A 16 1.16 10.83 -5.34
C LYS A 16 -0.23 10.41 -5.79
N ASN A 17 -0.34 9.38 -6.61
CA ASN A 17 -1.62 8.84 -7.04
C ASN A 17 -1.90 7.58 -6.22
N PRO A 18 -2.88 7.60 -5.30
CA PRO A 18 -3.13 6.42 -4.46
C PRO A 18 -3.55 5.20 -5.25
N ASP A 19 -4.16 5.39 -6.41
CA ASP A 19 -4.60 4.26 -7.23
C ASP A 19 -3.44 3.43 -7.77
N LEU A 20 -2.23 3.97 -7.77
CA LEU A 20 -1.05 3.24 -8.20
C LEU A 20 -0.45 2.38 -7.08
N GLN A 21 -0.84 2.58 -5.83
CA GLN A 21 -0.26 1.82 -4.72
C GLN A 21 -0.40 0.30 -4.89
N PRO A 22 -1.57 -0.24 -5.28
CA PRO A 22 -1.67 -1.69 -5.48
C PRO A 22 -0.73 -2.21 -6.55
N PHE A 23 -0.52 -1.44 -7.62
CA PHE A 23 0.39 -1.86 -8.69
C PHE A 23 1.84 -1.88 -8.22
N VAL A 24 2.24 -0.87 -7.45
CA VAL A 24 3.61 -0.81 -6.93
C VAL A 24 3.82 -1.92 -5.90
N LEU A 25 2.82 -2.21 -5.06
CA LEU A 25 2.89 -3.33 -4.13
C LEU A 25 3.09 -4.64 -4.91
N ASN A 26 2.30 -4.85 -5.95
CA ASN A 26 2.40 -6.06 -6.76
C ASN A 26 3.80 -6.19 -7.40
N ASP A 27 4.38 -5.09 -7.84
CA ASP A 27 5.73 -5.08 -8.37
C ASP A 27 6.75 -5.51 -7.31
N CYS A 28 6.63 -5.00 -6.09
CA CYS A 28 7.50 -5.41 -5.00
C CYS A 28 7.38 -6.89 -4.68
N ILE A 29 6.16 -7.41 -4.68
CA ILE A 29 5.93 -8.82 -4.40
C ILE A 29 6.54 -9.68 -5.53
N THR A 30 6.43 -9.22 -6.77
CA THR A 30 7.07 -9.90 -7.89
C THR A 30 8.58 -9.98 -7.69
N GLN A 31 9.20 -8.89 -7.24
CA GLN A 31 10.64 -8.89 -6.97
C GLN A 31 10.99 -9.86 -5.85
N ILE A 32 10.20 -9.89 -4.79
CA ILE A 32 10.44 -10.80 -3.65
C ILE A 32 10.31 -12.26 -4.10
N VAL A 33 9.27 -12.55 -4.86
CA VAL A 33 9.02 -13.91 -5.36
C VAL A 33 10.16 -14.34 -6.27
N ASN A 34 10.77 -13.41 -7.00
CA ASN A 34 11.89 -13.70 -7.89
C ASN A 34 13.25 -13.69 -7.18
N GLY A 35 13.27 -13.60 -5.85
CA GLY A 35 14.50 -13.78 -5.09
C GLY A 35 15.11 -12.52 -4.50
N ASN A 36 14.47 -11.37 -4.64
CA ASN A 36 14.99 -10.15 -4.02
C ASN A 36 14.84 -10.24 -2.51
N LYS A 37 15.96 -10.20 -1.80
CA LYS A 37 15.98 -10.30 -0.35
C LYS A 37 16.21 -8.97 0.34
N SER A 38 16.29 -7.88 -0.42
CA SER A 38 16.50 -6.53 0.16
C SER A 38 15.21 -5.92 0.67
N ILE A 39 14.07 -6.34 0.13
CA ILE A 39 12.77 -5.81 0.53
C ILE A 39 12.24 -6.63 1.68
N CYS A 40 12.13 -6.03 2.86
CA CYS A 40 11.62 -6.74 4.04
C CYS A 40 10.24 -6.28 4.46
N GLY A 41 9.76 -5.19 3.88
CA GLY A 41 8.44 -4.67 4.22
C GLY A 41 7.98 -3.64 3.22
N VAL A 42 6.71 -3.31 3.30
CA VAL A 42 6.09 -2.29 2.46
C VAL A 42 5.21 -1.41 3.33
N MET A 43 4.90 -0.22 2.81
CA MET A 43 3.99 0.71 3.48
C MET A 43 2.91 1.12 2.51
N LEU A 44 1.66 0.95 2.94
CA LEU A 44 0.50 1.39 2.16
C LEU A 44 -0.18 2.52 2.94
N GLU A 45 -0.55 3.58 2.23
CA GLU A 45 -1.35 4.64 2.81
C GLU A 45 -2.81 4.31 2.57
N SER A 46 -3.51 3.97 3.63
CA SER A 46 -4.87 3.43 3.58
C SER A 46 -5.74 4.11 4.63
N ASN A 47 -7.02 4.21 4.31
CA ASN A 47 -8.02 4.69 5.25
C ASN A 47 -9.33 3.94 4.97
N ILE A 48 -10.37 4.26 5.71
CA ILE A 48 -11.68 3.63 5.49
C ILE A 48 -12.19 3.99 4.10
N ASN A 49 -12.11 5.29 3.75
CA ASN A 49 -12.52 5.78 2.44
C ASN A 49 -11.34 6.34 1.69
N ALA A 50 -11.40 6.28 0.37
CA ALA A 50 -10.29 6.71 -0.49
C ALA A 50 -10.18 8.23 -0.57
N GLY A 51 -9.00 8.69 -0.99
CA GLY A 51 -8.73 10.08 -1.29
C GLY A 51 -8.24 10.88 -0.11
N ASN A 52 -8.43 12.18 -0.18
CA ASN A 52 -8.09 13.09 0.90
C ASN A 52 -9.06 14.25 0.94
N GLN A 53 -8.95 15.07 1.96
CA GLN A 53 -9.76 16.27 2.13
C GLN A 53 -8.97 17.34 2.84
N LYS A 54 -9.35 18.59 2.65
CA LYS A 54 -8.82 19.67 3.47
C LYS A 54 -9.63 19.76 4.75
N ILE A 55 -8.97 20.16 5.83
CA ILE A 55 -9.67 20.36 7.09
C ILE A 55 -10.56 21.60 6.92
N PRO A 56 -11.90 21.46 6.99
CA PRO A 56 -12.78 22.61 6.83
C PRO A 56 -12.78 23.52 8.05
N ALA A 57 -13.15 24.78 7.85
CA ALA A 57 -13.28 25.73 8.96
C ALA A 57 -14.32 25.23 9.97
N ASP A 58 -15.40 24.63 9.47
CA ASP A 58 -16.41 23.99 10.30
C ASP A 58 -16.08 22.51 10.40
N LEU A 59 -15.59 22.07 11.56
CA LEU A 59 -15.16 20.69 11.76
C LEU A 59 -16.29 19.67 11.61
N SER A 60 -17.55 20.12 11.73
CA SER A 60 -18.68 19.22 11.51
C SER A 60 -18.79 18.78 10.04
N GLN A 61 -18.10 19.47 9.14
CA GLN A 61 -18.08 19.13 7.71
C GLN A 61 -17.01 18.08 7.37
N LEU A 62 -16.19 17.65 8.33
CA LEU A 62 -15.19 16.62 8.10
C LEU A 62 -15.86 15.32 7.66
N LYS A 63 -15.32 14.73 6.59
CA LYS A 63 -15.79 13.44 6.09
C LYS A 63 -15.14 12.32 6.88
N TYR A 64 -15.94 11.43 7.39
CA TYR A 64 -15.45 10.30 8.18
C TYR A 64 -14.59 9.37 7.31
N GLY A 65 -13.46 8.95 7.86
CA GLY A 65 -12.62 7.94 7.20
C GLY A 65 -11.87 8.43 5.97
N VAL A 66 -11.76 9.75 5.77
CA VAL A 66 -11.02 10.33 4.65
C VAL A 66 -9.82 11.10 5.21
N SER A 67 -8.64 10.83 4.65
CA SER A 67 -7.39 11.45 5.09
C SER A 67 -7.43 12.97 4.99
N VAL A 68 -6.83 13.66 5.95
CA VAL A 68 -6.65 15.11 5.88
C VAL A 68 -5.24 15.49 5.42
N THR A 69 -4.43 14.51 5.10
CA THR A 69 -3.07 14.70 4.58
C THR A 69 -3.00 14.06 3.19
N ASP A 70 -2.12 13.10 2.99
CA ASP A 70 -1.95 12.46 1.68
C ASP A 70 -3.16 11.59 1.33
N ALA A 71 -3.46 11.51 0.04
CA ALA A 71 -4.55 10.68 -0.43
C ALA A 71 -4.25 9.21 -0.18
N CYS A 72 -5.26 8.48 0.27
CA CYS A 72 -5.14 7.07 0.64
C CYS A 72 -5.99 6.19 -0.27
N ILE A 73 -5.67 4.90 -0.32
CA ILE A 73 -6.58 3.90 -0.85
C ILE A 73 -7.60 3.55 0.23
N ASP A 74 -8.76 3.02 -0.19
CA ASP A 74 -9.79 2.64 0.76
C ASP A 74 -9.53 1.27 1.36
N TRP A 75 -10.36 0.88 2.33
CA TRP A 75 -10.20 -0.40 3.00
C TRP A 75 -10.39 -1.59 2.06
N GLU A 76 -11.37 -1.53 1.16
CA GLU A 76 -11.62 -2.65 0.23
C GLU A 76 -10.40 -2.90 -0.65
N THR A 77 -9.81 -1.83 -1.19
CA THR A 77 -8.61 -1.93 -2.01
C THR A 77 -7.45 -2.48 -1.20
N THR A 78 -7.29 -2.02 0.03
CA THR A 78 -6.23 -2.47 0.93
C THR A 78 -6.39 -3.95 1.24
N GLU A 79 -7.58 -4.37 1.61
CA GLU A 79 -7.85 -5.76 1.94
C GLU A 79 -7.56 -6.67 0.75
N HIS A 80 -8.02 -6.27 -0.44
CA HIS A 80 -7.77 -7.04 -1.65
C HIS A 80 -6.28 -7.17 -1.92
N ALA A 81 -5.54 -6.06 -1.82
CA ALA A 81 -4.10 -6.06 -2.06
C ALA A 81 -3.37 -6.99 -1.08
N LEU A 82 -3.75 -6.96 0.20
CA LEU A 82 -3.12 -7.80 1.21
C LEU A 82 -3.45 -9.28 0.99
N ARG A 83 -4.67 -9.60 0.62
CA ARG A 83 -5.06 -10.99 0.35
C ARG A 83 -4.32 -11.54 -0.85
N MET A 84 -4.20 -10.76 -1.91
CA MET A 84 -3.47 -11.18 -3.11
C MET A 84 -1.98 -11.37 -2.82
N THR A 85 -1.40 -10.47 -2.03
CA THR A 85 -0.01 -10.57 -1.60
C THR A 85 0.22 -11.85 -0.81
N ASN A 86 -0.64 -12.11 0.16
CA ASN A 86 -0.54 -13.31 0.98
C ASN A 86 -0.61 -14.57 0.12
N ARG A 87 -1.52 -14.60 -0.84
CA ARG A 87 -1.66 -15.74 -1.73
C ARG A 87 -0.41 -15.98 -2.56
N ARG A 88 0.16 -14.92 -3.13
CA ARG A 88 1.36 -15.04 -3.95
C ARG A 88 2.55 -15.55 -3.15
N LEU A 89 2.73 -15.04 -1.93
CA LEU A 89 3.81 -15.48 -1.06
C LEU A 89 3.61 -16.92 -0.60
N LEU A 90 2.37 -17.30 -0.32
CA LEU A 90 2.05 -18.67 0.07
C LEU A 90 2.29 -19.65 -1.08
N ASP A 91 1.88 -19.29 -2.29
CA ASP A 91 2.08 -20.12 -3.47
C ASP A 91 3.57 -20.37 -3.70
N LYS A 92 4.39 -19.33 -3.55
CA LYS A 92 5.85 -19.49 -3.66
C LYS A 92 6.37 -20.48 -2.65
N LYS A 93 5.92 -20.40 -1.41
CA LYS A 93 6.34 -21.29 -0.35
C LYS A 93 5.94 -22.73 -0.64
N LEU A 94 4.70 -22.93 -1.12
CA LEU A 94 4.19 -24.26 -1.42
C LEU A 94 4.87 -24.89 -2.62
N ASN A 95 5.46 -24.09 -3.50
CA ASN A 95 6.15 -24.59 -4.69
C ASN A 95 7.64 -24.83 -4.43
N GLY A 96 8.02 -25.01 -3.18
CA GLY A 96 9.37 -25.40 -2.83
C GLY A 96 10.35 -24.27 -2.68
N GLU A 97 9.83 -23.07 -2.53
CA GLU A 97 10.68 -21.89 -2.35
C GLU A 97 10.63 -21.40 -0.90
#